data_4fadb8b690f165ddde8abe48b09a7bfd
#
_entry.id   4fadb8b690f165ddde8abe48b09a7bfd
#
_cell.length_a   1.000
_cell.length_b   1.000
_cell.length_c   1.000
_cell.angle_alpha   90.00
_cell.angle_beta   90.00
_cell.angle_gamma   90.00
#
_symmetry.space_group_name_H-M   'P 1'
#
loop_
_entity.id
_entity.type
_entity.pdbx_description
1 polymer ?
#
loop_
_entity_poly.entity_id
_entity_poly.type
_entity_poly.pdbx_seq_one_letter_code
_entity_poly.pdbx_strand_id
1 'polypeptide(L)'
;SDNPEQDAEIISLAWHLLSKLNIIDGITLKINSLGSPECREKYRLALKDFIRPHLDTFSETSKVRFTKNPLRILDSKNINEINILKTAPPISNFYTPDDESHFRSVLNFLDKMKIKHKVSPQLVRGLDYYTKTVFEFTSEDLGAQDAILGGGRYDNLVETLGGKPTAGIGFAAGIERFLIALESKGFNFKTENPDIYFVCIEKEAIALTLTLTKKLREKDFSVIIDTLRRSIKAQLREANKLGAELALIIGESEMNSNSIIIKNLSKNTQKTCLQSELFNFL
;
A
#
# COMPACT_ATOMS: atom_id res chain seq x y z
N SER A 1 -0.63 16.70 -18.62
CA SER A 1 0.21 16.99 -19.80
C SER A 1 0.72 15.70 -20.41
N ASP A 2 0.91 15.69 -21.73
CA ASP A 2 1.50 14.59 -22.52
C ASP A 2 3.03 14.73 -22.68
N ASN A 3 3.60 15.82 -22.17
CA ASN A 3 5.02 16.13 -22.26
C ASN A 3 5.86 15.28 -21.26
N PRO A 4 7.12 14.91 -21.63
CA PRO A 4 7.98 14.03 -20.82
C PRO A 4 8.41 14.62 -19.46
N GLU A 5 8.43 15.95 -19.31
CA GLU A 5 8.73 16.59 -18.02
C GLU A 5 7.69 16.24 -16.95
N GLN A 6 6.44 15.99 -17.34
CA GLN A 6 5.39 15.57 -16.40
C GLN A 6 5.70 14.16 -15.84
N ASP A 7 6.25 13.27 -16.67
CA ASP A 7 6.65 11.93 -16.24
C ASP A 7 7.78 12.02 -15.20
N ALA A 8 8.78 12.85 -15.51
CA ALA A 8 9.91 13.06 -14.61
C ALA A 8 9.48 13.72 -13.29
N GLU A 9 8.53 14.66 -13.31
CA GLU A 9 7.98 15.29 -12.12
C GLU A 9 7.27 14.29 -11.21
N ILE A 10 6.40 13.43 -11.76
CA ILE A 10 5.68 12.40 -10.99
C ILE A 10 6.66 11.38 -10.40
N ILE A 11 7.68 10.97 -11.14
CA ILE A 11 8.73 10.09 -10.62
C ILE A 11 9.53 10.78 -9.51
N SER A 12 9.84 12.08 -9.68
CA SER A 12 10.52 12.90 -8.67
C SER A 12 9.71 13.03 -7.38
N LEU A 13 8.39 13.20 -7.49
CA LEU A 13 7.48 13.20 -6.34
C LEU A 13 7.57 11.88 -5.56
N ALA A 14 7.51 10.75 -6.26
CA ALA A 14 7.66 9.43 -5.64
C ALA A 14 9.04 9.26 -4.98
N TRP A 15 10.12 9.66 -5.64
CA TRP A 15 11.48 9.69 -5.09
C TRP A 15 11.57 10.53 -3.82
N HIS A 16 10.99 11.73 -3.85
CA HIS A 16 10.99 12.64 -2.70
C HIS A 16 10.22 12.06 -1.51
N LEU A 17 9.08 11.42 -1.74
CA LEU A 17 8.31 10.73 -0.70
C LEU A 17 9.17 9.65 0.00
N LEU A 18 9.82 8.78 -0.78
CA LEU A 18 10.69 7.72 -0.24
C LEU A 18 11.89 8.30 0.53
N SER A 19 12.45 9.42 0.03
CA SER A 19 13.55 10.13 0.71
C SER A 19 13.10 10.75 2.03
N LYS A 20 11.92 11.37 2.07
CA LYS A 20 11.34 11.93 3.31
C LYS A 20 11.04 10.87 4.36
N LEU A 21 10.69 9.66 3.93
CA LEU A 21 10.48 8.50 4.80
C LEU A 21 11.80 7.82 5.22
N ASN A 22 12.96 8.31 4.74
CA ASN A 22 14.29 7.73 4.98
C ASN A 22 14.42 6.24 4.57
N ILE A 23 13.67 5.82 3.55
CA ILE A 23 13.73 4.45 3.01
C ILE A 23 14.32 4.38 1.61
N ILE A 24 14.76 5.50 1.03
CA ILE A 24 15.29 5.55 -0.34
C ILE A 24 16.56 4.72 -0.52
N ASP A 25 17.37 4.58 0.53
CA ASP A 25 18.57 3.75 0.51
C ASP A 25 18.20 2.27 0.45
N GLY A 26 18.67 1.57 -0.57
CA GLY A 26 18.30 0.18 -0.88
C GLY A 26 17.11 0.06 -1.82
N ILE A 27 16.58 1.20 -2.33
CA ILE A 27 15.51 1.21 -3.33
C ILE A 27 16.12 1.48 -4.73
N THR A 28 15.65 0.69 -5.70
CA THR A 28 15.99 0.86 -7.11
C THR A 28 14.77 1.34 -7.88
N LEU A 29 14.91 2.47 -8.60
CA LEU A 29 13.96 2.89 -9.62
C LEU A 29 14.20 2.11 -10.91
N LYS A 30 13.29 1.23 -11.28
CA LYS A 30 13.23 0.58 -12.59
C LYS A 30 12.29 1.38 -13.48
N ILE A 31 12.71 1.65 -14.72
CA ILE A 31 11.92 2.44 -15.69
C ILE A 31 11.96 1.78 -17.06
N ASN A 32 10.89 1.88 -17.81
CA ASN A 32 10.78 1.45 -19.20
C ASN A 32 9.80 2.35 -19.95
N SER A 33 9.76 2.22 -21.27
CA SER A 33 8.65 2.74 -22.07
C SER A 33 7.97 1.60 -22.81
N LEU A 34 6.65 1.59 -22.78
CA LEU A 34 5.80 0.67 -23.56
C LEU A 34 5.50 1.22 -24.97
N GLY A 35 5.98 2.42 -25.27
CA GLY A 35 5.71 3.11 -26.52
C GLY A 35 4.24 3.47 -26.74
N SER A 36 3.98 3.96 -27.93
CA SER A 36 2.64 4.22 -28.45
C SER A 36 1.84 2.92 -28.69
N PRO A 37 0.53 3.00 -28.90
CA PRO A 37 -0.28 1.84 -29.29
C PRO A 37 0.25 1.13 -30.54
N GLU A 38 0.77 1.89 -31.52
CA GLU A 38 1.39 1.34 -32.74
C GLU A 38 2.66 0.53 -32.42
N CYS A 39 3.55 1.09 -31.60
CA CYS A 39 4.75 0.42 -31.13
C CYS A 39 4.40 -0.89 -30.41
N ARG A 40 3.44 -0.85 -29.48
CA ARG A 40 3.01 -2.03 -28.71
C ARG A 40 2.43 -3.12 -29.59
N GLU A 41 1.66 -2.78 -30.60
CA GLU A 41 1.08 -3.79 -31.50
C GLU A 41 2.17 -4.52 -32.29
N LYS A 42 3.12 -3.78 -32.86
CA LYS A 42 4.29 -4.37 -33.54
C LYS A 42 5.10 -5.26 -32.61
N TYR A 43 5.37 -4.77 -31.40
CA TYR A 43 6.11 -5.53 -30.40
C TYR A 43 5.37 -6.79 -29.96
N ARG A 44 4.05 -6.69 -29.76
CA ARG A 44 3.19 -7.82 -29.37
C ARG A 44 3.29 -8.97 -30.38
N LEU A 45 3.30 -8.67 -31.68
CA LEU A 45 3.46 -9.65 -32.74
C LEU A 45 4.85 -10.29 -32.69
N ALA A 46 5.91 -9.48 -32.64
CA ALA A 46 7.29 -9.96 -32.58
C ALA A 46 7.56 -10.81 -31.33
N LEU A 47 7.01 -10.42 -30.18
CA LEU A 47 7.12 -11.18 -28.93
C LEU A 47 6.37 -12.52 -29.02
N LYS A 48 5.21 -12.56 -29.65
CA LYS A 48 4.49 -13.82 -29.90
C LYS A 48 5.29 -14.76 -30.80
N ASP A 49 5.86 -14.24 -31.87
CA ASP A 49 6.68 -15.04 -32.81
C ASP A 49 7.94 -15.57 -32.11
N PHE A 50 8.55 -14.76 -31.25
CA PHE A 50 9.68 -15.19 -30.43
C PHE A 50 9.33 -16.28 -29.43
N ILE A 51 8.18 -16.17 -28.72
CA ILE A 51 7.76 -17.12 -27.69
C ILE A 51 7.21 -18.43 -28.29
N ARG A 52 6.60 -18.37 -29.45
CA ARG A 52 5.91 -19.52 -30.09
C ARG A 52 6.72 -20.83 -30.11
N PRO A 53 8.01 -20.84 -30.49
CA PRO A 53 8.83 -22.06 -30.48
C PRO A 53 9.09 -22.65 -29.07
N HIS A 54 8.93 -21.84 -28.03
CA HIS A 54 9.19 -22.21 -26.65
C HIS A 54 7.92 -22.45 -25.83
N LEU A 55 6.72 -22.23 -26.42
CA LEU A 55 5.45 -22.17 -25.72
C LEU A 55 5.14 -23.43 -24.91
N ASP A 56 5.52 -24.59 -25.40
CA ASP A 56 5.29 -25.88 -24.72
C ASP A 56 6.05 -25.99 -23.38
N THR A 57 7.16 -25.25 -23.24
CA THR A 57 7.98 -25.25 -22.01
C THR A 57 7.50 -24.23 -20.98
N PHE A 58 6.53 -23.39 -21.35
CA PHE A 58 6.02 -22.32 -20.49
C PHE A 58 4.89 -22.85 -19.57
N SER A 59 4.75 -22.20 -18.43
CA SER A 59 3.68 -22.50 -17.46
C SER A 59 2.29 -22.27 -18.07
N GLU A 60 1.28 -22.96 -17.56
CA GLU A 60 -0.11 -22.77 -17.98
C GLU A 60 -0.57 -21.32 -17.87
N THR A 61 -0.12 -20.61 -16.81
CA THR A 61 -0.37 -19.16 -16.65
C THR A 61 0.19 -18.37 -17.82
N SER A 62 1.42 -18.67 -18.25
CA SER A 62 2.07 -17.99 -19.36
C SER A 62 1.45 -18.36 -20.71
N LYS A 63 0.97 -19.58 -20.90
CA LYS A 63 0.19 -19.99 -22.09
C LYS A 63 -1.12 -19.22 -22.21
N VAL A 64 -1.82 -19.01 -21.08
CA VAL A 64 -3.01 -18.15 -21.05
C VAL A 64 -2.67 -16.70 -21.37
N ARG A 65 -1.57 -16.18 -20.82
CA ARG A 65 -1.07 -14.81 -21.11
C ARG A 65 -0.68 -14.67 -22.58
N PHE A 66 -0.08 -15.68 -23.20
CA PHE A 66 0.27 -15.68 -24.62
C PHE A 66 -0.93 -15.40 -25.52
N THR A 67 -2.09 -15.93 -25.16
CA THR A 67 -3.33 -15.72 -25.91
C THR A 67 -3.94 -14.36 -25.64
N LYS A 68 -4.07 -14.00 -24.35
CA LYS A 68 -4.80 -12.79 -23.91
C LYS A 68 -3.97 -11.51 -23.98
N ASN A 69 -2.78 -11.53 -23.36
CA ASN A 69 -1.85 -10.39 -23.33
C ASN A 69 -0.41 -10.89 -23.20
N PRO A 70 0.30 -11.09 -24.32
CA PRO A 70 1.65 -11.64 -24.31
C PRO A 70 2.70 -10.77 -23.60
N LEU A 71 2.51 -9.44 -23.53
CA LEU A 71 3.41 -8.56 -22.80
C LEU A 71 3.54 -8.95 -21.32
N ARG A 72 2.46 -9.47 -20.71
CA ARG A 72 2.47 -9.92 -19.31
C ARG A 72 3.33 -11.16 -19.06
N ILE A 73 3.81 -11.84 -20.11
CA ILE A 73 4.76 -12.94 -19.96
C ILE A 73 6.12 -12.42 -19.50
N LEU A 74 6.49 -11.20 -19.89
CA LEU A 74 7.74 -10.54 -19.46
C LEU A 74 7.85 -10.38 -17.93
N ASP A 75 6.71 -10.37 -17.23
CA ASP A 75 6.64 -10.36 -15.75
C ASP A 75 6.56 -11.78 -15.15
N SER A 76 7.04 -12.80 -15.85
CA SER A 76 7.10 -14.16 -15.31
C SER A 76 8.09 -14.24 -14.15
N LYS A 77 7.73 -15.03 -13.13
CA LYS A 77 8.62 -15.37 -12.01
C LYS A 77 9.25 -16.78 -12.17
N ASN A 78 8.90 -17.49 -13.24
CA ASN A 78 9.47 -18.79 -13.53
C ASN A 78 10.90 -18.62 -14.10
N ILE A 79 11.89 -19.23 -13.46
CA ILE A 79 13.31 -19.06 -13.82
C ILE A 79 13.63 -19.49 -15.25
N ASN A 80 12.97 -20.56 -15.73
CA ASN A 80 13.18 -21.06 -17.10
C ASN A 80 12.62 -20.06 -18.13
N GLU A 81 11.41 -19.52 -17.86
CA GLU A 81 10.81 -18.49 -18.72
C GLU A 81 11.65 -17.21 -18.70
N ILE A 82 12.12 -16.76 -17.53
CA ILE A 82 12.99 -15.59 -17.38
C ILE A 82 14.26 -15.78 -18.25
N ASN A 83 14.87 -16.96 -18.25
CA ASN A 83 16.09 -17.21 -19.02
C ASN A 83 15.82 -17.14 -20.53
N ILE A 84 14.70 -17.66 -21.00
CA ILE A 84 14.28 -17.52 -22.41
C ILE A 84 14.03 -16.06 -22.75
N LEU A 85 13.24 -15.36 -21.91
CA LEU A 85 12.83 -13.97 -22.14
C LEU A 85 13.98 -12.95 -22.09
N LYS A 86 15.13 -13.29 -21.49
CA LYS A 86 16.34 -12.44 -21.54
C LYS A 86 16.84 -12.20 -22.96
N THR A 87 16.57 -13.11 -23.88
CA THR A 87 16.98 -13.02 -25.29
C THR A 87 15.86 -12.51 -26.21
N ALA A 88 14.70 -12.19 -25.65
CA ALA A 88 13.61 -11.60 -26.41
C ALA A 88 14.00 -10.21 -26.95
N PRO A 89 13.51 -9.84 -28.14
CA PRO A 89 13.78 -8.51 -28.68
C PRO A 89 13.22 -7.47 -27.68
N PRO A 90 13.97 -6.39 -27.35
CA PRO A 90 13.47 -5.34 -26.50
C PRO A 90 12.45 -4.49 -27.25
N ILE A 91 11.46 -3.95 -26.52
CA ILE A 91 10.42 -3.10 -27.11
C ILE A 91 10.97 -1.85 -27.80
N SER A 92 12.14 -1.37 -27.36
CA SER A 92 12.82 -0.22 -27.95
C SER A 92 13.15 -0.38 -29.45
N ASN A 93 13.25 -1.62 -29.95
CA ASN A 93 13.46 -1.87 -31.36
C ASN A 93 12.24 -1.50 -32.24
N PHE A 94 11.11 -1.23 -31.62
CA PHE A 94 9.84 -0.94 -32.28
C PHE A 94 9.36 0.49 -32.02
N TYR A 95 10.14 1.32 -31.30
CA TYR A 95 9.80 2.70 -31.03
C TYR A 95 9.65 3.50 -32.31
N THR A 96 8.63 4.35 -32.33
CA THR A 96 8.58 5.45 -33.28
C THR A 96 9.60 6.53 -32.88
N PRO A 97 9.98 7.45 -33.78
CA PRO A 97 10.86 8.57 -33.42
C PRO A 97 10.32 9.40 -32.23
N ASP A 98 8.99 9.53 -32.13
CA ASP A 98 8.34 10.21 -31.00
C ASP A 98 8.46 9.43 -29.69
N ASP A 99 8.23 8.12 -29.72
CA ASP A 99 8.43 7.25 -28.56
C ASP A 99 9.86 7.32 -28.01
N GLU A 100 10.85 7.27 -28.91
CA GLU A 100 12.26 7.35 -28.54
C GLU A 100 12.61 8.72 -27.98
N SER A 101 12.17 9.80 -28.64
CA SER A 101 12.40 11.17 -28.20
C SER A 101 11.80 11.44 -26.83
N HIS A 102 10.55 11.02 -26.61
CA HIS A 102 9.86 11.14 -25.33
C HIS A 102 10.63 10.42 -24.22
N PHE A 103 10.93 9.13 -24.40
CA PHE A 103 11.60 8.35 -23.35
C PHE A 103 13.01 8.86 -23.05
N ARG A 104 13.78 9.24 -24.08
CA ARG A 104 15.09 9.86 -23.91
C ARG A 104 15.01 11.16 -23.12
N SER A 105 14.00 11.98 -23.36
CA SER A 105 13.75 13.23 -22.61
C SER A 105 13.46 12.95 -21.14
N VAL A 106 12.61 11.95 -20.82
CA VAL A 106 12.35 11.54 -19.44
C VAL A 106 13.65 11.14 -18.73
N LEU A 107 14.46 10.28 -19.34
CA LEU A 107 15.74 9.83 -18.76
C LEU A 107 16.70 11.00 -18.53
N ASN A 108 16.82 11.93 -19.49
CA ASN A 108 17.65 13.13 -19.35
C ASN A 108 17.18 14.05 -18.21
N PHE A 109 15.86 14.19 -17.98
CA PHE A 109 15.34 14.96 -16.86
C PHE A 109 15.66 14.28 -15.52
N LEU A 110 15.51 12.96 -15.43
CA LEU A 110 15.88 12.20 -14.23
C LEU A 110 17.37 12.33 -13.91
N ASP A 111 18.25 12.26 -14.93
CA ASP A 111 19.69 12.46 -14.76
C ASP A 111 20.01 13.87 -14.24
N LYS A 112 19.41 14.92 -14.82
CA LYS A 112 19.59 16.31 -14.35
C LYS A 112 19.11 16.52 -12.93
N MET A 113 18.04 15.81 -12.52
CA MET A 113 17.52 15.81 -11.13
C MET A 113 18.34 14.89 -10.21
N LYS A 114 19.39 14.19 -10.72
CA LYS A 114 20.21 13.23 -9.98
C LYS A 114 19.40 12.09 -9.37
N ILE A 115 18.31 11.69 -10.01
CA ILE A 115 17.49 10.56 -9.62
C ILE A 115 18.09 9.30 -10.27
N LYS A 116 18.67 8.44 -9.43
CA LYS A 116 19.27 7.18 -9.89
C LYS A 116 18.19 6.26 -10.43
N HIS A 117 18.37 5.73 -11.63
CA HIS A 117 17.40 4.85 -12.25
C HIS A 117 18.10 3.76 -13.08
N LYS A 118 17.34 2.68 -13.35
CA LYS A 118 17.78 1.57 -14.18
C LYS A 118 16.74 1.31 -15.26
N VAL A 119 17.12 1.44 -16.51
CA VAL A 119 16.27 1.01 -17.63
C VAL A 119 16.12 -0.50 -17.59
N SER A 120 14.88 -0.98 -17.56
CA SER A 120 14.53 -2.41 -17.46
C SER A 120 13.60 -2.79 -18.63
N PRO A 121 14.12 -3.33 -19.73
CA PRO A 121 13.33 -3.66 -20.92
C PRO A 121 12.20 -4.68 -20.66
N GLN A 122 12.31 -5.50 -19.61
CA GLN A 122 11.30 -6.46 -19.20
C GLN A 122 10.23 -5.85 -18.30
N LEU A 123 10.40 -4.61 -17.83
CA LEU A 123 9.42 -3.97 -16.99
C LEU A 123 8.13 -3.70 -17.77
N VAL A 124 7.08 -4.40 -17.39
CA VAL A 124 5.70 -4.18 -17.81
C VAL A 124 4.81 -4.04 -16.59
N ARG A 125 3.60 -3.50 -16.78
CA ARG A 125 2.63 -3.35 -15.69
C ARG A 125 1.48 -4.34 -15.82
N GLY A 126 0.85 -4.65 -14.71
CA GLY A 126 -0.26 -5.60 -14.63
C GLY A 126 -1.56 -5.14 -15.30
N LEU A 127 -1.62 -3.92 -15.81
CA LEU A 127 -2.82 -3.31 -16.40
C LEU A 127 -2.52 -2.81 -17.81
N ASP A 128 -3.48 -2.97 -18.71
CA ASP A 128 -3.30 -2.79 -20.15
C ASP A 128 -3.45 -1.33 -20.62
N TYR A 129 -3.89 -0.45 -19.72
CA TYR A 129 -4.12 0.95 -20.02
C TYR A 129 -2.84 1.81 -20.09
N TYR A 130 -1.70 1.29 -19.59
CA TYR A 130 -0.46 2.04 -19.63
C TYR A 130 0.05 2.29 -21.04
N THR A 131 0.59 3.48 -21.26
CA THR A 131 1.23 3.94 -22.49
C THR A 131 2.59 4.54 -22.17
N LYS A 132 3.51 4.60 -23.14
CA LYS A 132 4.84 5.25 -22.98
C LYS A 132 5.51 4.85 -21.64
N THR A 133 5.79 5.81 -20.75
CA THR A 133 6.57 5.62 -19.52
C THR A 133 5.87 4.72 -18.49
N VAL A 134 6.60 3.71 -18.01
CA VAL A 134 6.22 2.89 -16.84
C VAL A 134 7.39 2.81 -15.88
N PHE A 135 7.13 2.75 -14.58
CA PHE A 135 8.17 2.69 -13.56
C PHE A 135 7.75 1.92 -12.32
N GLU A 136 8.74 1.43 -11.61
CA GLU A 136 8.61 0.80 -10.29
C GLU A 136 9.78 1.18 -9.39
N PHE A 137 9.48 1.42 -8.12
CA PHE A 137 10.48 1.49 -7.06
C PHE A 137 10.47 0.16 -6.32
N THR A 138 11.60 -0.54 -6.37
CA THR A 138 11.73 -1.89 -5.81
C THR A 138 12.77 -1.91 -4.70
N SER A 139 12.53 -2.73 -3.65
CA SER A 139 13.45 -2.98 -2.56
C SER A 139 13.74 -4.47 -2.43
N GLU A 140 15.00 -4.82 -2.28
CA GLU A 140 15.42 -6.21 -2.02
C GLU A 140 14.94 -6.71 -0.66
N ASP A 141 14.68 -5.81 0.28
CA ASP A 141 14.18 -6.14 1.63
C ASP A 141 12.76 -6.75 1.64
N LEU A 142 12.00 -6.60 0.53
CA LEU A 142 10.62 -7.08 0.40
C LEU A 142 10.49 -8.49 -0.21
N GLY A 143 11.60 -9.16 -0.51
CA GLY A 143 11.61 -10.51 -1.07
C GLY A 143 11.03 -10.61 -2.48
N ALA A 144 10.26 -11.67 -2.78
CA ALA A 144 9.80 -11.99 -4.15
C ALA A 144 8.84 -10.96 -4.77
N GLN A 145 8.19 -10.14 -3.95
CA GLN A 145 7.33 -9.04 -4.38
C GLN A 145 7.98 -7.70 -4.00
N ASP A 146 9.04 -7.36 -4.71
CA ASP A 146 9.97 -6.29 -4.41
C ASP A 146 9.45 -4.85 -4.65
N ALA A 147 8.35 -4.65 -5.39
CA ALA A 147 7.83 -3.33 -5.71
C ALA A 147 7.13 -2.67 -4.53
N ILE A 148 7.61 -1.53 -4.05
CA ILE A 148 7.00 -0.68 -3.01
C ILE A 148 5.88 0.18 -3.61
N LEU A 149 6.18 0.82 -4.72
CA LEU A 149 5.25 1.62 -5.50
C LEU A 149 5.55 1.48 -6.98
N GLY A 150 4.56 1.77 -7.79
CA GLY A 150 4.75 1.74 -9.22
C GLY A 150 3.65 2.48 -9.96
N GLY A 151 3.98 2.94 -11.14
CA GLY A 151 3.11 3.76 -11.94
C GLY A 151 3.49 3.82 -13.40
N GLY A 152 2.96 4.80 -14.07
CA GLY A 152 3.23 5.08 -15.48
C GLY A 152 2.18 5.97 -16.10
N ARG A 153 2.34 6.22 -17.39
CA ARG A 153 1.47 7.03 -18.23
C ARG A 153 0.29 6.20 -18.74
N TYR A 154 -0.89 6.81 -18.83
CA TYR A 154 -2.15 6.15 -19.26
C TYR A 154 -3.04 7.10 -20.07
N ASP A 155 -2.48 7.67 -21.14
CA ASP A 155 -3.13 8.74 -21.92
C ASP A 155 -4.47 8.35 -22.53
N ASN A 156 -4.70 7.06 -22.82
CA ASN A 156 -5.90 6.58 -23.45
C ASN A 156 -6.99 6.12 -22.44
N LEU A 157 -6.72 6.15 -21.13
CA LEU A 157 -7.63 5.58 -20.15
C LEU A 157 -8.95 6.33 -20.07
N VAL A 158 -8.89 7.67 -20.02
CA VAL A 158 -10.07 8.52 -19.89
C VAL A 158 -10.99 8.35 -21.11
N GLU A 159 -10.41 8.32 -22.31
CA GLU A 159 -11.14 8.11 -23.56
C GLU A 159 -11.78 6.72 -23.61
N THR A 160 -11.05 5.68 -23.20
CA THR A 160 -11.57 4.30 -23.11
C THR A 160 -12.77 4.20 -22.17
N LEU A 161 -12.84 5.05 -21.14
CA LEU A 161 -13.94 5.12 -20.19
C LEU A 161 -15.09 6.06 -20.66
N GLY A 162 -15.01 6.58 -21.91
CA GLY A 162 -16.05 7.44 -22.49
C GLY A 162 -15.86 8.94 -22.23
N GLY A 163 -14.71 9.36 -21.68
CA GLY A 163 -14.36 10.76 -21.48
C GLY A 163 -13.68 11.37 -22.71
N LYS A 164 -13.27 12.62 -22.59
CA LYS A 164 -12.45 13.29 -23.63
C LYS A 164 -11.01 12.77 -23.58
N PRO A 165 -10.28 12.73 -24.73
CA PRO A 165 -8.85 12.42 -24.73
C PRO A 165 -8.11 13.28 -23.71
N THR A 166 -7.47 12.62 -22.74
CA THR A 166 -6.83 13.32 -21.62
C THR A 166 -5.56 12.57 -21.23
N ALA A 167 -4.43 13.23 -21.40
CA ALA A 167 -3.14 12.67 -20.97
C ALA A 167 -3.11 12.53 -19.45
N GLY A 168 -2.59 11.39 -18.99
CA GLY A 168 -2.50 11.08 -17.57
C GLY A 168 -1.25 10.28 -17.21
N ILE A 169 -0.68 10.61 -16.06
CA ILE A 169 0.39 9.85 -15.43
C ILE A 169 0.21 9.87 -13.93
N GLY A 170 0.55 8.77 -13.25
CA GLY A 170 0.48 8.68 -11.80
C GLY A 170 1.09 7.40 -11.29
N PHE A 171 1.03 7.22 -9.98
CA PHE A 171 1.48 6.00 -9.32
C PHE A 171 0.57 5.60 -8.17
N ALA A 172 0.69 4.35 -7.76
CA ALA A 172 0.10 3.83 -6.54
C ALA A 172 1.18 3.19 -5.66
N ALA A 173 0.98 3.22 -4.36
CA ALA A 173 1.86 2.65 -3.37
C ALA A 173 1.11 1.71 -2.43
N GLY A 174 1.74 0.61 -2.03
CA GLY A 174 1.20 -0.28 -1.01
C GLY A 174 1.56 0.24 0.38
N ILE A 175 0.57 0.62 1.19
CA ILE A 175 0.80 1.13 2.54
C ILE A 175 1.51 0.08 3.39
N GLU A 176 1.07 -1.17 3.35
CA GLU A 176 1.69 -2.27 4.08
C GLU A 176 3.16 -2.48 3.68
N ARG A 177 3.49 -2.26 2.40
CA ARG A 177 4.86 -2.36 1.90
C ARG A 177 5.74 -1.22 2.41
N PHE A 178 5.18 0.00 2.53
CA PHE A 178 5.86 1.09 3.22
C PHE A 178 6.14 0.75 4.68
N LEU A 179 5.16 0.19 5.40
CA LEU A 179 5.32 -0.20 6.80
C LEU A 179 6.43 -1.24 6.96
N ILE A 180 6.43 -2.30 6.13
CA ILE A 180 7.48 -3.32 6.14
C ILE A 180 8.86 -2.71 5.84
N ALA A 181 8.96 -1.82 4.84
CA ALA A 181 10.21 -1.15 4.51
C ALA A 181 10.70 -0.21 5.63
N LEU A 182 9.80 0.47 6.33
CA LEU A 182 10.13 1.29 7.49
C LEU A 182 10.60 0.43 8.67
N GLU A 183 9.91 -0.66 8.97
CA GLU A 183 10.31 -1.60 10.01
C GLU A 183 11.68 -2.21 9.74
N SER A 184 11.99 -2.59 8.49
CA SER A 184 13.32 -3.12 8.10
C SER A 184 14.44 -2.11 8.32
N LYS A 185 14.14 -0.81 8.29
CA LYS A 185 15.06 0.29 8.62
C LYS A 185 15.09 0.66 10.10
N GLY A 186 14.42 -0.13 10.95
CA GLY A 186 14.40 0.07 12.41
C GLY A 186 13.40 1.13 12.90
N PHE A 187 12.45 1.53 12.05
CA PHE A 187 11.38 2.43 12.50
C PHE A 187 10.41 1.67 13.41
N ASN A 188 10.28 2.16 14.64
CA ASN A 188 9.31 1.64 15.61
C ASN A 188 8.07 2.53 15.61
N PHE A 189 6.95 1.97 15.19
CA PHE A 189 5.66 2.63 15.36
C PHE A 189 5.29 2.63 16.84
N LYS A 190 5.08 3.82 17.41
CA LYS A 190 4.51 3.92 18.75
C LYS A 190 3.11 3.31 18.72
N THR A 191 2.93 2.24 19.45
CA THR A 191 1.58 1.76 19.80
C THR A 191 1.04 2.74 20.83
N GLU A 192 0.04 3.53 20.49
CA GLU A 192 -0.70 4.31 21.46
C GLU A 192 -1.56 3.35 22.27
N ASN A 193 -1.28 3.28 23.56
CA ASN A 193 -2.11 2.51 24.49
C ASN A 193 -3.45 3.23 24.66
N PRO A 194 -4.56 2.52 24.82
CA PRO A 194 -5.82 3.17 25.14
C PRO A 194 -5.76 3.80 26.53
N ASP A 195 -6.36 4.98 26.69
CA ASP A 195 -6.50 5.60 28.01
C ASP A 195 -7.40 4.78 28.90
N ILE A 196 -8.50 4.28 28.32
CA ILE A 196 -9.59 3.65 29.05
C ILE A 196 -10.00 2.33 28.38
N TYR A 197 -10.15 1.29 29.20
CA TYR A 197 -10.81 0.05 28.81
C TYR A 197 -12.12 -0.12 29.59
N PHE A 198 -13.26 -0.21 28.89
CA PHE A 198 -14.54 -0.50 29.52
C PHE A 198 -14.71 -2.00 29.75
N VAL A 199 -14.92 -2.39 31.01
CA VAL A 199 -15.28 -3.73 31.45
C VAL A 199 -16.78 -3.75 31.73
N CYS A 200 -17.52 -4.42 30.88
CA CYS A 200 -18.98 -4.55 31.01
C CYS A 200 -19.35 -6.02 30.98
N ILE A 201 -20.15 -6.45 31.94
CA ILE A 201 -20.53 -7.86 32.10
C ILE A 201 -21.98 -8.05 31.70
N GLU A 202 -22.85 -7.17 32.22
CA GLU A 202 -24.29 -7.28 32.07
C GLU A 202 -24.74 -6.76 30.71
N LYS A 203 -25.64 -7.51 30.08
CA LYS A 203 -26.19 -7.15 28.77
C LYS A 203 -26.91 -5.78 28.83
N GLU A 204 -27.54 -5.51 29.93
CA GLU A 204 -28.25 -4.27 30.18
C GLU A 204 -27.34 -3.06 30.32
N ALA A 205 -26.11 -3.26 30.79
CA ALA A 205 -25.12 -2.20 30.96
C ALA A 205 -24.46 -1.79 29.62
N ILE A 206 -24.62 -2.57 28.54
CA ILE A 206 -23.98 -2.29 27.27
C ILE A 206 -24.41 -0.93 26.69
N ALA A 207 -25.68 -0.63 26.70
CA ALA A 207 -26.21 0.64 26.19
C ALA A 207 -25.62 1.86 26.93
N LEU A 208 -25.52 1.75 28.25
CA LEU A 208 -24.89 2.76 29.09
C LEU A 208 -23.39 2.88 28.78
N THR A 209 -22.69 1.76 28.70
CA THR A 209 -21.26 1.71 28.33
C THR A 209 -20.99 2.40 26.98
N LEU A 210 -21.80 2.12 25.98
CA LEU A 210 -21.68 2.78 24.66
C LEU A 210 -21.92 4.28 24.75
N THR A 211 -22.93 4.71 25.55
CA THR A 211 -23.25 6.13 25.76
C THR A 211 -22.09 6.86 26.44
N LEU A 212 -21.54 6.28 27.51
CA LEU A 212 -20.39 6.85 28.22
C LEU A 212 -19.14 6.87 27.36
N THR A 213 -18.89 5.79 26.58
CA THR A 213 -17.78 5.72 25.65
C THR A 213 -17.85 6.83 24.60
N LYS A 214 -19.04 7.08 24.02
CA LYS A 214 -19.20 8.20 23.08
C LYS A 214 -18.79 9.53 23.73
N LYS A 215 -19.29 9.82 24.94
CA LYS A 215 -18.97 11.06 25.67
C LYS A 215 -17.47 11.17 26.00
N LEU A 216 -16.81 10.06 26.33
CA LEU A 216 -15.37 10.04 26.60
C LEU A 216 -14.55 10.32 25.32
N ARG A 217 -14.92 9.71 24.20
CA ARG A 217 -14.29 9.96 22.91
C ARG A 217 -14.50 11.39 22.42
N GLU A 218 -15.64 12.02 22.73
CA GLU A 218 -15.90 13.45 22.46
C GLU A 218 -14.98 14.38 23.28
N LYS A 219 -14.31 13.85 24.30
CA LYS A 219 -13.29 14.53 25.13
C LYS A 219 -11.86 14.01 24.84
N ASP A 220 -11.66 13.47 23.65
CA ASP A 220 -10.37 12.99 23.13
C ASP A 220 -9.76 11.78 23.87
N PHE A 221 -10.51 11.08 24.74
CA PHE A 221 -10.02 9.83 25.33
C PHE A 221 -10.05 8.70 24.32
N SER A 222 -8.96 7.93 24.26
CA SER A 222 -8.90 6.65 23.54
C SER A 222 -9.56 5.56 24.37
N VAL A 223 -10.75 5.08 23.95
CA VAL A 223 -11.56 4.13 24.73
C VAL A 223 -11.80 2.84 23.96
N ILE A 224 -11.52 1.70 24.59
CA ILE A 224 -11.84 0.36 24.09
C ILE A 224 -12.98 -0.25 24.92
N ILE A 225 -13.87 -0.98 24.26
CA ILE A 225 -14.97 -1.74 24.85
C ILE A 225 -14.80 -3.21 24.48
N ASP A 226 -15.07 -4.12 25.42
CA ASP A 226 -15.15 -5.55 25.10
C ASP A 226 -16.47 -5.88 24.39
N THR A 227 -16.41 -6.13 23.11
CA THR A 227 -17.57 -6.56 22.32
C THR A 227 -17.77 -8.08 22.30
N LEU A 228 -16.84 -8.84 22.85
CA LEU A 228 -16.88 -10.31 22.89
C LEU A 228 -17.63 -10.84 24.12
N ARG A 229 -18.09 -9.98 25.02
CA ARG A 229 -18.79 -10.34 26.26
C ARG A 229 -18.02 -11.38 27.10
N ARG A 230 -16.73 -11.21 27.21
CA ARG A 230 -15.85 -12.09 27.99
C ARG A 230 -16.07 -11.88 29.49
N SER A 231 -15.62 -12.83 30.33
CA SER A 231 -15.65 -12.65 31.79
C SER A 231 -14.82 -11.43 32.23
N ILE A 232 -15.14 -10.83 33.39
CA ILE A 232 -14.40 -9.69 33.97
C ILE A 232 -12.90 -9.95 33.97
N LYS A 233 -12.48 -11.15 34.41
CA LYS A 233 -11.07 -11.54 34.48
C LYS A 233 -10.41 -11.51 33.10
N ALA A 234 -11.11 -11.93 32.06
CA ALA A 234 -10.61 -11.92 30.69
C ALA A 234 -10.51 -10.49 30.14
N GLN A 235 -11.53 -9.66 30.40
CA GLN A 235 -11.56 -8.24 30.01
C GLN A 235 -10.43 -7.45 30.69
N LEU A 236 -10.22 -7.61 32.00
CA LEU A 236 -9.13 -6.95 32.73
C LEU A 236 -7.75 -7.43 32.27
N ARG A 237 -7.63 -8.71 31.91
CA ARG A 237 -6.37 -9.22 31.30
C ARG A 237 -6.09 -8.55 29.98
N GLU A 238 -7.10 -8.39 29.14
CA GLU A 238 -6.96 -7.71 27.84
C GLU A 238 -6.63 -6.24 28.02
N ALA A 239 -7.30 -5.55 28.96
CA ALA A 239 -6.99 -4.17 29.31
C ALA A 239 -5.51 -3.98 29.69
N ASN A 240 -4.98 -4.87 30.55
CA ASN A 240 -3.55 -4.85 30.90
C ASN A 240 -2.64 -5.17 29.72
N LYS A 241 -3.01 -6.15 28.86
CA LYS A 241 -2.25 -6.51 27.67
C LYS A 241 -2.16 -5.38 26.67
N LEU A 242 -3.25 -4.60 26.53
CA LEU A 242 -3.30 -3.41 25.66
C LEU A 242 -2.64 -2.19 26.32
N GLY A 243 -2.20 -2.29 27.57
CA GLY A 243 -1.57 -1.20 28.30
C GLY A 243 -2.52 -0.04 28.64
N ALA A 244 -3.82 -0.31 28.79
CA ALA A 244 -4.78 0.72 29.18
C ALA A 244 -4.39 1.31 30.55
N GLU A 245 -4.52 2.63 30.70
CA GLU A 245 -4.24 3.28 31.99
C GLU A 245 -5.34 3.01 33.00
N LEU A 246 -6.58 3.13 32.57
CA LEU A 246 -7.77 2.94 33.42
C LEU A 246 -8.67 1.82 32.89
N ALA A 247 -9.26 1.06 33.81
CA ALA A 247 -10.41 0.19 33.52
C ALA A 247 -11.65 0.79 34.22
N LEU A 248 -12.69 1.06 33.42
CA LEU A 248 -14.01 1.46 33.91
C LEU A 248 -14.88 0.22 33.94
N ILE A 249 -15.44 -0.09 35.14
CA ILE A 249 -16.18 -1.33 35.35
C ILE A 249 -17.62 -1.01 35.72
N ILE A 250 -18.57 -1.61 35.01
CA ILE A 250 -20.00 -1.53 35.28
C ILE A 250 -20.54 -2.95 35.30
N GLY A 251 -21.02 -3.36 36.49
CA GLY A 251 -21.77 -4.59 36.71
C GLY A 251 -23.17 -4.29 37.19
N GLU A 252 -23.88 -5.30 37.68
CA GLU A 252 -25.25 -5.17 38.19
C GLU A 252 -25.36 -4.20 39.37
N SER A 253 -24.41 -4.26 40.31
CA SER A 253 -24.41 -3.37 41.51
C SER A 253 -24.21 -1.92 41.12
N GLU A 254 -23.29 -1.65 40.15
CA GLU A 254 -23.03 -0.31 39.66
C GLU A 254 -24.20 0.25 38.86
N MET A 255 -24.90 -0.61 38.10
CA MET A 255 -26.16 -0.21 37.44
C MET A 255 -27.22 0.21 38.44
N ASN A 256 -27.46 -0.59 39.48
CA ASN A 256 -28.48 -0.34 40.47
C ASN A 256 -28.22 0.93 41.33
N SER A 257 -26.94 1.25 41.55
CA SER A 257 -26.51 2.40 42.34
C SER A 257 -26.14 3.64 41.51
N ASN A 258 -26.32 3.59 40.19
CA ASN A 258 -25.86 4.62 39.25
C ASN A 258 -24.37 5.02 39.45
N SER A 259 -23.55 4.04 39.81
CA SER A 259 -22.13 4.23 40.06
C SER A 259 -21.25 3.58 38.96
N ILE A 260 -19.97 3.81 39.04
CA ILE A 260 -18.95 3.21 38.17
C ILE A 260 -17.67 3.03 38.97
N ILE A 261 -17.01 1.88 38.78
CA ILE A 261 -15.70 1.65 39.36
C ILE A 261 -14.63 2.12 38.37
N ILE A 262 -13.71 2.96 38.82
CA ILE A 262 -12.53 3.41 38.12
C ILE A 262 -11.34 2.68 38.73
N LYS A 263 -10.73 1.77 37.97
CA LYS A 263 -9.50 1.05 38.37
C LYS A 263 -8.33 1.56 37.60
N ASN A 264 -7.32 2.10 38.29
CA ASN A 264 -6.03 2.40 37.72
C ASN A 264 -5.21 1.11 37.63
N LEU A 265 -4.88 0.68 36.40
CA LEU A 265 -4.26 -0.62 36.16
C LEU A 265 -2.77 -0.61 36.51
N SER A 266 -2.07 0.49 36.33
CA SER A 266 -0.64 0.61 36.66
C SER A 266 -0.40 0.70 38.16
N LYS A 267 -1.24 1.45 38.88
CA LYS A 267 -1.13 1.64 40.36
C LYS A 267 -1.87 0.59 41.15
N ASN A 268 -2.68 -0.24 40.49
CA ASN A 268 -3.56 -1.25 41.11
C ASN A 268 -4.46 -0.66 42.20
N THR A 269 -4.94 0.57 42.04
CA THR A 269 -5.86 1.23 42.92
C THR A 269 -7.24 1.34 42.27
N GLN A 270 -8.29 1.36 43.07
CA GLN A 270 -9.64 1.55 42.54
C GLN A 270 -10.45 2.50 43.42
N LYS A 271 -11.41 3.18 42.81
CA LYS A 271 -12.39 4.03 43.47
C LYS A 271 -13.73 3.87 42.75
N THR A 272 -14.79 4.15 43.49
CA THR A 272 -16.17 4.19 42.97
C THR A 272 -16.69 5.62 43.01
N CYS A 273 -17.36 6.06 41.95
CA CYS A 273 -18.02 7.36 41.90
C CYS A 273 -19.40 7.23 41.21
N LEU A 274 -20.23 8.26 41.30
CA LEU A 274 -21.43 8.33 40.50
C LEU A 274 -21.12 8.47 39.02
N GLN A 275 -21.92 7.85 38.15
CA GLN A 275 -21.75 7.95 36.69
C GLN A 275 -21.81 9.40 36.19
N SER A 276 -22.62 10.27 36.88
CA SER A 276 -22.70 11.70 36.57
C SER A 276 -21.42 12.46 36.89
N GLU A 277 -20.61 11.95 37.80
CA GLU A 277 -19.35 12.59 38.25
C GLU A 277 -18.09 11.99 37.60
N LEU A 278 -18.27 10.99 36.73
CA LEU A 278 -17.13 10.28 36.08
C LEU A 278 -16.07 11.23 35.58
N PHE A 279 -16.45 12.28 34.87
CA PHE A 279 -15.52 13.23 34.25
C PHE A 279 -14.73 14.09 35.25
N ASN A 280 -15.14 14.16 36.52
CA ASN A 280 -14.36 14.85 37.54
C ASN A 280 -13.20 14.01 38.08
N PHE A 281 -13.15 12.75 37.69
CA PHE A 281 -12.17 11.76 38.17
C PHE A 281 -11.24 11.22 37.10
N LEU A 282 -11.40 11.65 35.85
CA LEU A 282 -10.53 11.35 34.70
C LEU A 282 -9.65 12.55 34.36
#